data_8f1fdf2b9b43e9c807c0804b5e0a8cf6
#
_entry.id   8f1fdf2b9b43e9c807c0804b5e0a8cf6
#
_cell.length_a   1.000
_cell.length_b   1.000
_cell.length_c   1.000
_cell.angle_alpha   90.00
_cell.angle_beta   90.00
_cell.angle_gamma   90.00
#
_symmetry.space_group_name_H-M   'P 1'
#
loop_
_entity.id
_entity.type
_entity.pdbx_description
1 polymer ?
#
loop_
_entity_poly.entity_id
_entity_poly.type
_entity_poly.pdbx_seq_one_letter_code
_entity_poly.pdbx_strand_id
1 'polypeptide(L)'
;MLNELEVTQVTIPLPFRLDHVHCFLAEGEKGWTIIDTGLNNKVTRDIWNPIIEKHDVNDIVLTHYHPDHFGYAGTLQALTGADVWMTQVDELAGTTYWEPGSLQFLKGNYDACGIIDDKASALSSDEISFITQVKPYPTVNHHLEEGMKICFGKYEYEVILTPGHSDGLITLYNKENSVLFSTDHILPRISPNISYWFRGINNPLESFFTSLKKIQKLDVEYVIPSHGTLFKNANKRIVELLDHHQDRLNEVYENMKEPITVNTACNVLFKNLSIHESRFAVGETLAHLEYLYSNDQCSKFKREGIWYYQSI
;
A
#
# COMPACT_ATOMS: atom_id res chain seq x y z
N MET A 1 -10.26 4.32 23.02
CA MET A 1 -8.97 3.83 22.49
C MET A 1 -8.10 4.99 21.99
N LEU A 2 -8.39 5.68 20.87
CA LEU A 2 -7.52 6.76 20.39
C LEU A 2 -7.28 7.87 21.42
N ASN A 3 -8.32 8.29 22.15
CA ASN A 3 -8.19 9.26 23.24
C ASN A 3 -7.30 8.75 24.40
N GLU A 4 -7.32 7.47 24.69
CA GLU A 4 -6.46 6.85 25.72
C GLU A 4 -4.99 6.79 25.28
N LEU A 5 -4.76 6.72 23.97
CA LEU A 5 -3.43 6.79 23.35
C LEU A 5 -2.96 8.23 23.17
N GLU A 6 -3.83 9.22 23.40
CA GLU A 6 -3.59 10.65 23.11
C GLU A 6 -3.31 10.89 21.61
N VAL A 7 -4.02 10.14 20.74
CA VAL A 7 -3.89 10.21 19.28
C VAL A 7 -5.16 10.81 18.68
N THR A 8 -4.99 11.77 17.80
CA THR A 8 -6.05 12.37 16.99
C THR A 8 -6.07 11.74 15.61
N GLN A 9 -7.21 11.19 15.19
CA GLN A 9 -7.43 10.73 13.82
C GLN A 9 -7.88 11.90 12.95
N VAL A 10 -7.17 12.11 11.86
CA VAL A 10 -7.49 13.09 10.81
C VAL A 10 -7.96 12.33 9.57
N THR A 11 -9.25 12.39 9.27
CA THR A 11 -9.81 11.69 8.11
C THR A 11 -9.80 12.58 6.89
N ILE A 12 -9.11 12.15 5.83
CA ILE A 12 -9.00 12.83 4.55
C ILE A 12 -9.91 12.13 3.54
N PRO A 13 -10.91 12.83 2.96
CA PRO A 13 -11.75 12.27 1.89
C PRO A 13 -10.94 12.00 0.62
N LEU A 14 -11.22 10.86 -0.02
CA LEU A 14 -10.61 10.45 -1.28
C LEU A 14 -11.65 10.41 -2.40
N PRO A 15 -11.29 10.78 -3.65
CA PRO A 15 -12.19 10.76 -4.81
C PRO A 15 -12.31 9.36 -5.44
N PHE A 16 -12.18 8.30 -4.67
CA PHE A 16 -12.16 6.91 -5.12
C PHE A 16 -13.30 6.10 -4.49
N ARG A 17 -13.41 4.85 -4.87
CA ARG A 17 -14.32 3.90 -4.22
C ARG A 17 -13.94 3.66 -2.75
N LEU A 18 -12.65 3.69 -2.46
CA LEU A 18 -12.11 3.83 -1.11
C LEU A 18 -12.17 5.33 -0.76
N ASP A 19 -13.20 5.75 -0.05
CA ASP A 19 -13.67 7.14 0.04
C ASP A 19 -12.92 8.00 1.07
N HIS A 20 -11.99 7.41 1.83
CA HIS A 20 -11.19 8.13 2.83
C HIS A 20 -9.87 7.42 3.12
N VAL A 21 -8.92 8.18 3.68
CA VAL A 21 -7.75 7.69 4.41
C VAL A 21 -7.69 8.33 5.79
N HIS A 22 -7.29 7.58 6.79
CA HIS A 22 -7.00 8.08 8.13
C HIS A 22 -5.52 8.37 8.27
N CYS A 23 -5.21 9.63 8.49
CA CYS A 23 -3.94 10.09 8.97
C CYS A 23 -4.04 10.28 10.49
N PHE A 24 -2.91 10.30 11.18
CA PHE A 24 -2.92 10.44 12.63
C PHE A 24 -2.00 11.57 13.07
N LEU A 25 -2.39 12.25 14.14
CA LEU A 25 -1.65 13.37 14.75
C LEU A 25 -1.54 13.13 16.24
N ALA A 26 -0.34 13.22 16.79
CA ALA A 26 -0.12 13.14 18.22
C ALA A 26 1.18 13.87 18.62
N GLU A 27 1.34 14.15 19.91
CA GLU A 27 2.59 14.67 20.45
C GLU A 27 3.67 13.57 20.35
N GLY A 28 4.85 13.94 19.88
CA GLY A 28 6.03 13.09 19.78
C GLY A 28 7.14 13.57 20.70
N GLU A 29 8.37 13.11 20.47
CA GLU A 29 9.53 13.44 21.31
C GLU A 29 9.93 14.92 21.23
N LYS A 30 9.83 15.53 20.03
CA LYS A 30 10.32 16.88 19.74
C LYS A 30 9.22 17.91 19.51
N GLY A 31 7.98 17.48 19.54
CA GLY A 31 6.80 18.26 19.21
C GLY A 31 5.73 17.35 18.61
N TRP A 32 4.98 17.82 17.62
CA TRP A 32 3.90 17.01 17.03
C TRP A 32 4.39 16.16 15.88
N THR A 33 3.90 14.92 15.84
CA THR A 33 4.18 13.95 14.78
C THR A 33 2.90 13.67 13.99
N ILE A 34 3.03 13.64 12.67
CA ILE A 34 1.98 13.22 11.73
C ILE A 34 2.33 11.83 11.18
N ILE A 35 1.37 10.92 11.16
CA ILE A 35 1.47 9.64 10.42
C ILE A 35 0.56 9.72 9.21
N ASP A 36 1.14 9.61 8.01
CA ASP A 36 0.52 9.77 6.69
C ASP A 36 -0.14 11.13 6.45
N THR A 37 -0.34 11.49 5.18
CA THR A 37 -0.61 12.90 4.86
C THR A 37 -1.79 13.14 3.91
N GLY A 38 -2.28 12.14 3.21
CA GLY A 38 -3.31 12.29 2.19
C GLY A 38 -2.74 12.65 0.81
N LEU A 39 -3.63 12.76 -0.17
CA LEU A 39 -3.31 13.22 -1.53
C LEU A 39 -2.92 14.71 -1.54
N ASN A 40 -2.03 15.12 -2.44
CA ASN A 40 -1.76 16.55 -2.65
C ASN A 40 -2.89 17.21 -3.46
N ASN A 41 -3.93 17.65 -2.76
CA ASN A 41 -5.05 18.35 -3.34
C ASN A 41 -5.60 19.45 -2.41
N LYS A 42 -6.61 20.20 -2.90
CA LYS A 42 -7.20 21.29 -2.12
C LYS A 42 -7.89 20.80 -0.84
N VAL A 43 -8.58 19.67 -0.89
CA VAL A 43 -9.33 19.13 0.27
C VAL A 43 -8.36 18.79 1.41
N THR A 44 -7.28 18.09 1.10
CA THR A 44 -6.23 17.75 2.04
C THR A 44 -5.60 19.00 2.66
N ARG A 45 -5.31 20.00 1.83
CA ARG A 45 -4.76 21.28 2.29
C ARG A 45 -5.69 21.99 3.26
N ASP A 46 -6.99 22.09 2.92
CA ASP A 46 -7.97 22.79 3.75
C ASP A 46 -8.16 22.10 5.12
N ILE A 47 -7.90 20.78 5.21
CA ILE A 47 -7.93 20.02 6.46
C ILE A 47 -6.65 20.24 7.28
N TRP A 48 -5.46 20.17 6.65
CA TRP A 48 -4.20 20.28 7.39
C TRP A 48 -3.84 21.70 7.83
N ASN A 49 -4.15 22.74 7.03
CA ASN A 49 -3.76 24.12 7.35
C ASN A 49 -4.15 24.56 8.77
N PRO A 50 -5.41 24.43 9.24
CA PRO A 50 -5.78 24.85 10.58
C PRO A 50 -5.16 23.98 11.68
N ILE A 51 -4.69 22.78 11.34
CA ILE A 51 -4.01 21.86 12.28
C ILE A 51 -2.57 22.31 12.49
N ILE A 52 -1.81 22.52 11.40
CA ILE A 52 -0.41 22.93 11.47
C ILE A 52 -0.22 24.36 11.98
N GLU A 53 -1.24 25.23 11.89
CA GLU A 53 -1.23 26.56 12.53
C GLU A 53 -1.28 26.48 14.07
N LYS A 54 -1.79 25.37 14.64
CA LYS A 54 -1.98 25.19 16.08
C LYS A 54 -0.94 24.27 16.71
N HIS A 55 -0.26 23.47 15.92
CA HIS A 55 0.64 22.43 16.38
C HIS A 55 2.01 22.59 15.72
N ASP A 56 3.05 22.61 16.53
CA ASP A 56 4.44 22.65 16.07
C ASP A 56 4.84 21.24 15.59
N VAL A 57 4.62 20.97 14.29
CA VAL A 57 4.86 19.68 13.67
C VAL A 57 6.34 19.53 13.34
N ASN A 58 6.99 18.57 13.98
CA ASN A 58 8.43 18.33 13.86
C ASN A 58 8.77 17.04 13.09
N ASP A 59 7.85 16.08 13.07
CA ASP A 59 8.06 14.80 12.40
C ASP A 59 6.85 14.41 11.53
N ILE A 60 7.12 13.86 10.35
CA ILE A 60 6.15 13.24 9.43
C ILE A 60 6.61 11.81 9.17
N VAL A 61 5.85 10.84 9.64
CA VAL A 61 6.09 9.41 9.43
C VAL A 61 5.23 8.92 8.28
N LEU A 62 5.84 8.44 7.20
CA LEU A 62 5.16 7.89 6.06
C LEU A 62 5.19 6.35 6.14
N THR A 63 4.01 5.76 6.15
CA THR A 63 3.88 4.29 6.30
C THR A 63 4.26 3.56 5.03
N HIS A 64 3.96 4.15 3.87
CA HIS A 64 4.32 3.66 2.55
C HIS A 64 4.11 4.73 1.45
N TYR A 65 4.50 4.41 0.19
CA TYR A 65 4.57 5.39 -0.89
C TYR A 65 3.26 5.66 -1.63
N HIS A 66 2.15 4.97 -1.36
CA HIS A 66 0.91 5.20 -2.11
C HIS A 66 0.40 6.63 -1.98
N PRO A 67 -0.23 7.18 -3.05
CA PRO A 67 -0.52 8.61 -3.13
C PRO A 67 -1.34 9.17 -1.98
N ASP A 68 -2.28 8.41 -1.46
CA ASP A 68 -3.16 8.81 -0.37
C ASP A 68 -2.51 8.79 1.02
N HIS A 69 -1.28 8.30 1.12
CA HIS A 69 -0.44 8.35 2.32
C HIS A 69 0.72 9.35 2.16
N PHE A 70 1.40 9.27 1.05
CA PHE A 70 2.62 10.00 0.73
C PHE A 70 2.36 11.40 0.12
N GLY A 71 1.21 11.57 -0.54
CA GLY A 71 0.99 12.63 -1.54
C GLY A 71 1.20 14.05 -1.03
N TYR A 72 0.72 14.40 0.15
CA TYR A 72 0.82 15.75 0.69
C TYR A 72 2.09 16.00 1.53
N ALA A 73 2.93 14.98 1.73
CA ALA A 73 4.09 15.05 2.61
C ALA A 73 5.09 16.15 2.24
N GLY A 74 5.45 16.28 0.96
CA GLY A 74 6.39 17.33 0.54
C GLY A 74 5.84 18.75 0.72
N THR A 75 4.53 18.93 0.57
CA THR A 75 3.89 20.22 0.88
C THR A 75 3.88 20.50 2.39
N LEU A 76 3.52 19.50 3.21
CA LEU A 76 3.57 19.64 4.67
C LEU A 76 4.99 19.94 5.16
N GLN A 77 5.99 19.20 4.66
CA GLN A 77 7.39 19.45 4.98
C GLN A 77 7.81 20.89 4.67
N ALA A 78 7.42 21.40 3.51
CA ALA A 78 7.76 22.79 3.13
C ALA A 78 7.06 23.83 4.01
N LEU A 79 5.88 23.54 4.56
CA LEU A 79 5.13 24.44 5.44
C LEU A 79 5.60 24.40 6.88
N THR A 80 6.02 23.25 7.38
CA THR A 80 6.34 23.02 8.80
C THR A 80 7.84 22.97 9.09
N GLY A 81 8.65 22.58 8.09
CA GLY A 81 10.07 22.28 8.29
C GLY A 81 10.32 20.93 8.98
N ALA A 82 9.28 20.08 9.07
CA ALA A 82 9.36 18.79 9.76
C ALA A 82 10.34 17.81 9.09
N ASP A 83 10.98 16.97 9.89
CA ASP A 83 11.74 15.82 9.42
C ASP A 83 10.79 14.73 8.89
N VAL A 84 11.12 14.14 7.73
CA VAL A 84 10.34 13.06 7.12
C VAL A 84 11.03 11.73 7.34
N TRP A 85 10.25 10.77 7.83
CA TRP A 85 10.65 9.40 8.13
C TRP A 85 9.91 8.44 7.20
N MET A 86 10.64 7.56 6.51
CA MET A 86 10.08 6.57 5.59
C MET A 86 11.08 5.44 5.39
N THR A 87 10.64 4.26 4.95
CA THR A 87 11.59 3.22 4.53
C THR A 87 12.29 3.62 3.22
N GLN A 88 13.57 3.26 3.09
CA GLN A 88 14.36 3.61 1.90
C GLN A 88 13.76 3.04 0.60
N VAL A 89 13.20 1.83 0.66
CA VAL A 89 12.62 1.18 -0.52
C VAL A 89 11.35 1.91 -0.99
N ASP A 90 10.53 2.37 -0.08
CA ASP A 90 9.31 3.10 -0.43
C ASP A 90 9.58 4.57 -0.78
N GLU A 91 10.63 5.20 -0.24
CA GLU A 91 11.14 6.49 -0.72
C GLU A 91 11.49 6.41 -2.20
N LEU A 92 12.29 5.40 -2.58
CA LEU A 92 12.68 5.20 -3.99
C LEU A 92 11.45 4.98 -4.88
N ALA A 93 10.50 4.16 -4.45
CA ALA A 93 9.26 3.93 -5.18
C ALA A 93 8.44 5.21 -5.33
N GLY A 94 8.18 5.93 -4.25
CA GLY A 94 7.37 7.15 -4.20
C GLY A 94 7.93 8.32 -5.02
N THR A 95 9.24 8.38 -5.20
CA THR A 95 9.91 9.44 -5.96
C THR A 95 10.18 9.09 -7.44
N THR A 96 10.02 7.82 -7.84
CA THR A 96 10.35 7.38 -9.20
C THR A 96 9.18 6.80 -9.99
N TYR A 97 8.21 6.17 -9.35
CA TYR A 97 7.16 5.41 -10.06
C TYR A 97 6.23 6.29 -10.89
N TRP A 98 5.94 7.50 -10.41
CA TRP A 98 5.02 8.45 -11.05
C TRP A 98 5.65 9.29 -12.17
N GLU A 99 6.96 9.22 -12.36
CA GLU A 99 7.65 10.05 -13.35
C GLU A 99 7.26 9.69 -14.78
N PRO A 100 7.05 10.70 -15.67
CA PRO A 100 6.60 10.47 -17.05
C PRO A 100 7.52 9.54 -17.86
N GLY A 101 8.80 9.47 -17.51
CA GLY A 101 9.74 8.50 -18.10
C GLY A 101 9.38 7.04 -17.88
N SER A 102 8.47 6.75 -16.94
CA SER A 102 7.96 5.41 -16.66
C SER A 102 6.89 4.94 -17.65
N LEU A 103 6.27 5.84 -18.41
CA LEU A 103 5.11 5.53 -19.27
C LEU A 103 5.37 4.38 -20.24
N GLN A 104 6.49 4.45 -20.97
CA GLN A 104 6.82 3.43 -21.97
C GLN A 104 7.19 2.09 -21.32
N PHE A 105 7.85 2.12 -20.16
CA PHE A 105 8.15 0.93 -19.38
C PHE A 105 6.87 0.24 -18.90
N LEU A 106 5.93 1.00 -18.33
CA LEU A 106 4.63 0.48 -17.88
C LEU A 106 3.83 -0.11 -19.05
N LYS A 107 3.72 0.64 -20.16
CA LYS A 107 3.04 0.14 -21.35
C LYS A 107 3.63 -1.17 -21.85
N GLY A 108 4.95 -1.28 -21.96
CA GLY A 108 5.62 -2.51 -22.40
C GLY A 108 5.35 -3.70 -21.44
N ASN A 109 5.21 -3.46 -20.15
CA ASN A 109 4.84 -4.50 -19.20
C ASN A 109 3.36 -4.90 -19.30
N TYR A 110 2.44 -3.95 -19.53
CA TYR A 110 1.04 -4.28 -19.80
C TYR A 110 0.88 -5.05 -21.13
N ASP A 111 1.63 -4.66 -22.18
CA ASP A 111 1.69 -5.41 -23.44
C ASP A 111 2.16 -6.86 -23.19
N ALA A 112 3.21 -7.03 -22.38
CA ALA A 112 3.70 -8.36 -21.99
C ALA A 112 2.71 -9.19 -21.15
N CYS A 113 1.77 -8.54 -20.47
CA CYS A 113 0.64 -9.19 -19.79
C CYS A 113 -0.49 -9.62 -20.74
N GLY A 114 -0.38 -9.35 -22.04
CA GLY A 114 -1.44 -9.60 -23.03
C GLY A 114 -2.53 -8.52 -23.04
N ILE A 115 -2.23 -7.33 -22.47
CA ILE A 115 -3.09 -6.15 -22.55
C ILE A 115 -2.46 -5.23 -23.59
N ILE A 116 -3.11 -5.13 -24.74
CA ILE A 116 -2.52 -4.49 -25.94
C ILE A 116 -3.21 -3.15 -26.26
N ASP A 117 -2.58 -2.37 -27.11
CA ASP A 117 -3.11 -1.18 -27.78
C ASP A 117 -3.58 -0.07 -26.81
N ASP A 118 -4.80 0.41 -27.05
CA ASP A 118 -5.37 1.53 -26.31
C ASP A 118 -5.53 1.25 -24.81
N LYS A 119 -5.84 0.01 -24.43
CA LYS A 119 -6.01 -0.36 -23.01
C LYS A 119 -4.69 -0.29 -22.25
N ALA A 120 -3.59 -0.80 -22.80
CA ALA A 120 -2.26 -0.71 -22.18
C ALA A 120 -1.83 0.77 -22.02
N SER A 121 -2.10 1.59 -23.05
CA SER A 121 -1.84 3.03 -23.02
C SER A 121 -2.68 3.74 -21.97
N ALA A 122 -3.97 3.40 -21.85
CA ALA A 122 -4.86 3.98 -20.86
C ALA A 122 -4.46 3.63 -19.42
N LEU A 123 -4.10 2.37 -19.14
CA LEU A 123 -3.62 1.92 -17.82
C LEU A 123 -2.33 2.65 -17.42
N SER A 124 -1.37 2.75 -18.34
CA SER A 124 -0.10 3.44 -18.09
C SER A 124 -0.31 4.93 -17.83
N SER A 125 -1.22 5.58 -18.56
CA SER A 125 -1.54 6.99 -18.40
C SER A 125 -2.28 7.26 -17.08
N ASP A 126 -3.19 6.37 -16.67
CA ASP A 126 -3.87 6.45 -15.39
C ASP A 126 -2.86 6.42 -14.23
N GLU A 127 -1.89 5.50 -14.29
CA GLU A 127 -0.87 5.39 -13.26
C GLU A 127 -0.01 6.66 -13.15
N ILE A 128 0.49 7.18 -14.27
CA ILE A 128 1.31 8.40 -14.28
C ILE A 128 0.51 9.65 -13.88
N SER A 129 -0.81 9.64 -14.04
CA SER A 129 -1.66 10.79 -13.67
C SER A 129 -1.57 11.18 -12.19
N PHE A 130 -1.18 10.22 -11.33
CA PHE A 130 -0.98 10.49 -9.89
C PHE A 130 0.18 11.42 -9.58
N ILE A 131 1.09 11.71 -10.53
CA ILE A 131 2.22 12.63 -10.31
C ILE A 131 1.79 13.98 -9.77
N THR A 132 0.64 14.50 -10.19
CA THR A 132 0.08 15.78 -9.70
C THR A 132 -0.44 15.72 -8.28
N GLN A 133 -0.68 14.52 -7.76
CA GLN A 133 -1.22 14.26 -6.43
C GLN A 133 -0.15 13.85 -5.42
N VAL A 134 1.11 13.72 -5.87
CA VAL A 134 2.26 13.34 -5.01
C VAL A 134 3.41 14.36 -5.04
N LYS A 135 3.39 15.33 -5.97
CA LYS A 135 4.40 16.40 -6.03
C LYS A 135 3.93 17.65 -5.26
N PRO A 136 4.85 18.39 -4.57
CA PRO A 136 6.28 18.13 -4.51
C PRO A 136 6.60 16.89 -3.65
N TYR A 137 7.63 16.13 -4.03
CA TYR A 137 8.10 15.02 -3.22
C TYR A 137 8.74 15.53 -1.92
N PRO A 138 8.57 14.83 -0.80
CA PRO A 138 9.31 15.14 0.42
C PRO A 138 10.79 14.78 0.25
N THR A 139 11.64 15.43 1.05
CA THR A 139 13.00 14.98 1.32
C THR A 139 12.95 14.07 2.53
N VAL A 140 13.24 12.79 2.39
CA VAL A 140 13.31 11.87 3.51
C VAL A 140 14.58 12.13 4.30
N ASN A 141 14.44 12.48 5.57
CA ASN A 141 15.55 12.82 6.47
C ASN A 141 16.07 11.58 7.20
N HIS A 142 15.17 10.63 7.48
CA HIS A 142 15.48 9.43 8.26
C HIS A 142 14.84 8.19 7.65
N HIS A 143 15.61 7.10 7.54
CA HIS A 143 15.07 5.83 7.08
C HIS A 143 14.57 4.98 8.25
N LEU A 144 13.34 4.49 8.11
CA LEU A 144 12.73 3.57 9.05
C LEU A 144 13.21 2.14 8.80
N GLU A 145 13.53 1.44 9.89
CA GLU A 145 13.99 0.07 9.88
C GLU A 145 13.20 -0.79 10.87
N GLU A 146 13.21 -2.10 10.67
CA GLU A 146 12.59 -3.06 11.58
C GLU A 146 13.07 -2.90 13.02
N GLY A 147 12.15 -2.85 13.97
CA GLY A 147 12.42 -2.75 15.40
C GLY A 147 12.76 -1.33 15.92
N MET A 148 12.86 -0.34 15.03
CA MET A 148 12.97 1.06 15.47
C MET A 148 11.73 1.44 16.27
N LYS A 149 11.87 2.47 17.10
CA LYS A 149 10.79 2.93 17.97
C LYS A 149 10.44 4.38 17.67
N ILE A 150 9.16 4.66 17.68
CA ILE A 150 8.58 5.98 17.44
C ILE A 150 7.73 6.36 18.65
N CYS A 151 8.04 7.50 19.29
CA CYS A 151 7.18 8.10 20.30
C CYS A 151 6.01 8.80 19.60
N PHE A 152 4.78 8.40 19.91
CA PHE A 152 3.59 8.92 19.29
C PHE A 152 2.40 8.92 20.28
N GLY A 153 1.95 10.11 20.64
CA GLY A 153 1.03 10.29 21.76
C GLY A 153 1.66 9.84 23.06
N LYS A 154 0.91 9.13 23.86
CA LYS A 154 1.34 8.71 25.20
C LYS A 154 2.39 7.60 25.21
N TYR A 155 2.58 6.91 24.09
CA TYR A 155 3.32 5.65 24.06
C TYR A 155 4.40 5.60 22.97
N GLU A 156 5.28 4.63 23.12
CA GLU A 156 6.27 4.23 22.12
C GLU A 156 5.74 3.06 21.29
N TYR A 157 5.95 3.11 19.99
CA TYR A 157 5.53 2.08 19.04
C TYR A 157 6.75 1.50 18.33
N GLU A 158 6.80 0.18 18.22
CA GLU A 158 7.80 -0.52 17.43
C GLU A 158 7.39 -0.52 15.94
N VAL A 159 8.34 -0.14 15.09
CA VAL A 159 8.22 -0.23 13.64
C VAL A 159 8.37 -1.69 13.22
N ILE A 160 7.36 -2.23 12.55
CA ILE A 160 7.37 -3.58 12.01
C ILE A 160 7.24 -3.47 10.48
N LEU A 161 8.24 -3.97 9.76
CA LEU A 161 8.16 -4.06 8.30
C LEU A 161 7.16 -5.14 7.91
N THR A 162 6.16 -4.77 7.12
CA THR A 162 5.08 -5.64 6.65
C THR A 162 4.91 -5.55 5.13
N PRO A 163 5.94 -5.94 4.36
CA PRO A 163 5.89 -5.88 2.90
C PRO A 163 4.77 -6.75 2.32
N GLY A 164 4.29 -6.34 1.14
CA GLY A 164 3.26 -7.02 0.36
C GLY A 164 2.35 -6.05 -0.37
N HIS A 165 1.67 -5.14 0.34
CA HIS A 165 0.89 -4.04 -0.25
C HIS A 165 1.80 -2.99 -0.91
N SER A 166 2.86 -2.59 -0.23
CA SER A 166 4.08 -2.01 -0.80
C SER A 166 5.30 -2.79 -0.29
N ASP A 167 6.46 -2.56 -0.90
CA ASP A 167 7.68 -3.29 -0.55
C ASP A 167 8.27 -2.84 0.80
N GLY A 168 8.01 -1.59 1.19
CA GLY A 168 8.49 -0.97 2.42
C GLY A 168 7.40 -0.60 3.41
N LEU A 169 6.18 -1.13 3.27
CA LEU A 169 5.09 -0.85 4.21
C LEU A 169 5.50 -1.15 5.64
N ILE A 170 5.22 -0.22 6.53
CA ILE A 170 5.36 -0.40 7.96
C ILE A 170 4.01 -0.47 8.67
N THR A 171 3.99 -1.19 9.78
CA THR A 171 2.97 -1.11 10.82
C THR A 171 3.63 -0.66 12.12
N LEU A 172 2.84 -0.09 13.06
CA LEU A 172 3.35 0.39 14.33
C LEU A 172 2.67 -0.37 15.47
N TYR A 173 3.46 -1.04 16.29
CA TYR A 173 2.95 -1.90 17.36
C TYR A 173 3.32 -1.38 18.74
N ASN A 174 2.31 -1.18 19.58
CA ASN A 174 2.50 -0.93 21.01
C ASN A 174 2.13 -2.20 21.80
N LYS A 175 3.14 -2.82 22.38
CA LYS A 175 3.00 -4.08 23.14
C LYS A 175 2.27 -3.86 24.47
N GLU A 176 2.46 -2.71 25.12
CA GLU A 176 1.87 -2.43 26.44
C GLU A 176 0.33 -2.40 26.38
N ASN A 177 -0.21 -1.84 25.30
CA ASN A 177 -1.65 -1.69 25.12
C ASN A 177 -2.23 -2.68 24.10
N SER A 178 -1.41 -3.62 23.58
CA SER A 178 -1.82 -4.58 22.55
C SER A 178 -2.49 -3.89 21.33
N VAL A 179 -1.91 -2.76 20.88
CA VAL A 179 -2.44 -1.93 19.79
C VAL A 179 -1.53 -2.02 18.57
N LEU A 180 -2.13 -2.25 17.42
CA LEU A 180 -1.47 -2.21 16.12
C LEU A 180 -2.09 -1.10 15.24
N PHE A 181 -1.31 -0.09 14.86
CA PHE A 181 -1.62 0.70 13.68
C PHE A 181 -1.26 -0.14 12.46
N SER A 182 -2.27 -0.77 11.89
CA SER A 182 -2.06 -1.73 10.80
C SER A 182 -1.85 -1.10 9.45
N THR A 183 -2.07 0.19 9.35
CA THR A 183 -1.97 0.95 8.11
C THR A 183 -2.75 0.24 6.98
N ASP A 184 -2.15 0.00 5.82
CA ASP A 184 -2.78 -0.75 4.73
C ASP A 184 -2.40 -2.24 4.71
N HIS A 185 -1.78 -2.74 5.79
CA HIS A 185 -1.47 -4.16 5.90
C HIS A 185 -2.71 -5.01 6.22
N ILE A 186 -3.53 -4.58 7.20
CA ILE A 186 -4.75 -5.30 7.61
C ILE A 186 -5.91 -4.33 7.69
N LEU A 187 -6.87 -4.44 6.77
CA LEU A 187 -8.08 -3.63 6.69
C LEU A 187 -9.30 -4.41 7.22
N PRO A 188 -10.32 -3.73 7.81
CA PRO A 188 -11.39 -4.41 8.53
C PRO A 188 -12.36 -5.20 7.64
N ARG A 189 -12.56 -4.79 6.38
CA ARG A 189 -13.59 -5.36 5.50
C ARG A 189 -13.10 -5.83 4.15
N ILE A 190 -12.17 -5.10 3.54
CA ILE A 190 -11.60 -5.42 2.23
C ILE A 190 -10.21 -6.02 2.39
N SER A 191 -9.76 -6.82 1.43
CA SER A 191 -8.34 -7.13 1.30
C SER A 191 -7.61 -5.88 0.80
N PRO A 192 -6.44 -5.52 1.38
CA PRO A 192 -5.58 -4.57 0.70
C PRO A 192 -5.20 -5.11 -0.68
N ASN A 193 -4.98 -4.22 -1.62
CA ASN A 193 -4.51 -4.63 -2.93
C ASN A 193 -3.05 -5.10 -2.85
N ILE A 194 -2.78 -6.34 -3.24
CA ILE A 194 -1.43 -6.91 -3.28
C ILE A 194 -1.03 -7.02 -4.75
N SER A 195 -0.37 -5.98 -5.24
CA SER A 195 -0.03 -5.85 -6.65
C SER A 195 1.44 -6.11 -6.96
N TYR A 196 1.67 -6.74 -8.10
CA TYR A 196 2.97 -6.78 -8.73
C TYR A 196 3.18 -5.48 -9.54
N TRP A 197 4.00 -4.56 -9.01
CA TRP A 197 4.17 -3.22 -9.57
C TRP A 197 5.26 -3.11 -10.66
N PHE A 198 5.72 -4.22 -11.24
CA PHE A 198 6.77 -4.33 -12.28
C PHE A 198 8.16 -3.81 -11.88
N ARG A 199 8.31 -3.12 -10.77
CA ARG A 199 9.56 -2.52 -10.28
C ARG A 199 9.92 -2.91 -8.85
N GLY A 200 8.99 -3.54 -8.16
CA GLY A 200 9.12 -3.97 -6.78
C GLY A 200 9.63 -5.40 -6.65
N ILE A 201 9.35 -6.01 -5.51
CA ILE A 201 9.66 -7.41 -5.23
C ILE A 201 8.94 -8.36 -6.19
N ASN A 202 9.61 -9.46 -6.52
CA ASN A 202 9.06 -10.42 -7.51
C ASN A 202 7.90 -11.27 -7.00
N ASN A 203 7.67 -11.35 -5.69
CA ASN A 203 6.58 -12.13 -5.10
C ASN A 203 5.93 -11.38 -3.93
N PRO A 204 5.15 -10.32 -4.22
CA PRO A 204 4.51 -9.51 -3.18
C PRO A 204 3.48 -10.32 -2.36
N LEU A 205 2.83 -11.32 -2.94
CA LEU A 205 1.86 -12.15 -2.23
C LEU A 205 2.52 -13.05 -1.17
N GLU A 206 3.69 -13.63 -1.46
CA GLU A 206 4.48 -14.38 -0.45
C GLU A 206 4.93 -13.46 0.69
N SER A 207 5.37 -12.24 0.34
CA SER A 207 5.75 -11.23 1.32
C SER A 207 4.57 -10.85 2.21
N PHE A 208 3.40 -10.67 1.63
CA PHE A 208 2.16 -10.39 2.37
C PHE A 208 1.80 -11.53 3.33
N PHE A 209 1.82 -12.77 2.87
CA PHE A 209 1.56 -13.94 3.71
C PHE A 209 2.56 -14.06 4.86
N THR A 210 3.84 -13.81 4.59
CA THR A 210 4.89 -13.80 5.61
C THR A 210 4.66 -12.68 6.63
N SER A 211 4.27 -11.51 6.18
CA SER A 211 3.94 -10.35 7.03
C SER A 211 2.70 -10.62 7.89
N LEU A 212 1.65 -11.21 7.34
CA LEU A 212 0.46 -11.62 8.12
C LEU A 212 0.82 -12.63 9.22
N LYS A 213 1.63 -13.64 8.90
CA LYS A 213 2.13 -14.63 9.87
C LYS A 213 3.04 -14.01 10.93
N LYS A 214 3.76 -12.92 10.61
CA LYS A 214 4.57 -12.15 11.56
C LYS A 214 3.66 -11.45 12.57
N ILE A 215 2.65 -10.71 12.10
CA ILE A 215 1.68 -10.02 12.96
C ILE A 215 0.86 -11.00 13.79
N GLN A 216 0.50 -12.17 13.27
CA GLN A 216 -0.26 -13.20 13.99
C GLN A 216 0.42 -13.69 15.28
N LYS A 217 1.75 -13.53 15.40
CA LYS A 217 2.52 -13.90 16.59
C LYS A 217 2.48 -12.84 17.69
N LEU A 218 1.95 -11.66 17.40
CA LEU A 218 1.84 -10.57 18.35
C LEU A 218 0.52 -10.67 19.13
N ASP A 219 0.52 -10.14 20.33
CA ASP A 219 -0.70 -9.96 21.13
C ASP A 219 -1.38 -8.65 20.71
N VAL A 220 -2.29 -8.73 19.75
CA VAL A 220 -3.01 -7.56 19.21
C VAL A 220 -4.47 -7.63 19.59
N GLU A 221 -4.89 -6.76 20.50
CA GLU A 221 -6.30 -6.60 20.87
C GLU A 221 -7.02 -5.60 19.95
N TYR A 222 -6.38 -4.49 19.64
CA TYR A 222 -6.96 -3.41 18.85
C TYR A 222 -6.15 -3.16 17.58
N VAL A 223 -6.84 -3.06 16.46
CA VAL A 223 -6.27 -2.75 15.15
C VAL A 223 -6.80 -1.40 14.68
N ILE A 224 -5.89 -0.48 14.37
CA ILE A 224 -6.18 0.86 13.86
C ILE A 224 -5.71 0.91 12.41
N PRO A 225 -6.61 0.79 11.42
CA PRO A 225 -6.24 0.80 10.00
C PRO A 225 -6.23 2.21 9.43
N SER A 226 -5.60 2.39 8.26
CA SER A 226 -5.69 3.64 7.50
C SER A 226 -7.02 3.80 6.77
N HIS A 227 -7.76 2.72 6.56
CA HIS A 227 -9.09 2.75 5.91
C HIS A 227 -10.11 1.95 6.71
N GLY A 228 -11.31 2.52 6.86
CA GLY A 228 -12.39 1.91 7.61
C GLY A 228 -12.31 2.16 9.12
N THR A 229 -12.97 1.34 9.91
CA THR A 229 -13.07 1.54 11.36
C THR A 229 -12.09 0.71 12.14
N LEU A 230 -11.63 1.21 13.29
CA LEU A 230 -10.94 0.43 14.31
C LEU A 230 -11.69 -0.87 14.60
N PHE A 231 -10.99 -1.97 14.79
CA PHE A 231 -11.57 -3.27 15.06
C PHE A 231 -10.73 -4.11 16.02
N LYS A 232 -11.28 -5.24 16.47
CA LYS A 232 -10.62 -6.25 17.30
C LYS A 232 -10.48 -7.56 16.55
N ASN A 233 -9.81 -8.53 17.17
CA ASN A 233 -9.61 -9.87 16.61
C ASN A 233 -8.73 -9.90 15.34
N ALA A 234 -7.56 -9.29 15.42
CA ALA A 234 -6.56 -9.29 14.34
C ALA A 234 -6.35 -10.69 13.75
N ASN A 235 -6.19 -11.72 14.59
CA ASN A 235 -5.94 -13.10 14.15
C ASN A 235 -7.10 -13.67 13.31
N LYS A 236 -8.36 -13.37 13.67
CA LYS A 236 -9.50 -13.78 12.84
C LYS A 236 -9.43 -13.12 11.46
N ARG A 237 -9.14 -11.81 11.44
CA ARG A 237 -9.04 -11.07 10.18
C ARG A 237 -7.88 -11.56 9.31
N ILE A 238 -6.75 -11.90 9.91
CA ILE A 238 -5.60 -12.51 9.20
C ILE A 238 -5.99 -13.82 8.53
N VAL A 239 -6.71 -14.70 9.23
CA VAL A 239 -7.21 -15.96 8.63
C VAL A 239 -8.12 -15.68 7.45
N GLU A 240 -9.09 -14.74 7.58
CA GLU A 240 -9.97 -14.35 6.47
C GLU A 240 -9.21 -13.82 5.25
N LEU A 241 -8.10 -13.07 5.45
CA LEU A 241 -7.26 -12.58 4.37
C LEU A 241 -6.47 -13.71 3.69
N LEU A 242 -5.92 -14.64 4.49
CA LEU A 242 -5.22 -15.81 3.96
C LEU A 242 -6.16 -16.70 3.13
N ASP A 243 -7.37 -16.97 3.64
CA ASP A 243 -8.39 -17.77 2.96
C ASP A 243 -8.83 -17.07 1.65
N HIS A 244 -9.06 -15.75 1.68
CA HIS A 244 -9.42 -14.97 0.50
C HIS A 244 -8.40 -15.11 -0.63
N HIS A 245 -7.11 -14.96 -0.34
CA HIS A 245 -6.07 -15.12 -1.36
C HIS A 245 -5.89 -16.58 -1.78
N GLN A 246 -6.09 -17.56 -0.88
CA GLN A 246 -6.09 -18.97 -1.25
C GLN A 246 -7.22 -19.30 -2.21
N ASP A 247 -8.41 -18.78 -2.01
CA ASP A 247 -9.53 -18.94 -2.93
C ASP A 247 -9.21 -18.35 -4.31
N ARG A 248 -8.60 -17.17 -4.38
CA ARG A 248 -8.12 -16.55 -5.62
C ARG A 248 -7.06 -17.39 -6.33
N LEU A 249 -6.09 -17.94 -5.58
CA LEU A 249 -5.07 -18.86 -6.12
C LEU A 249 -5.71 -20.10 -6.72
N ASN A 250 -6.67 -20.72 -6.04
CA ASN A 250 -7.40 -21.88 -6.52
C ASN A 250 -8.20 -21.55 -7.80
N GLU A 251 -8.91 -20.40 -7.80
CA GLU A 251 -9.69 -19.96 -8.96
C GLU A 251 -8.81 -19.75 -10.20
N VAL A 252 -7.64 -19.10 -10.05
CA VAL A 252 -6.69 -18.93 -11.16
C VAL A 252 -6.13 -20.27 -11.60
N TYR A 253 -5.67 -21.11 -10.65
CA TYR A 253 -5.07 -22.41 -10.94
C TYR A 253 -6.00 -23.33 -11.76
N GLU A 254 -7.26 -23.43 -11.38
CA GLU A 254 -8.25 -24.23 -12.10
C GLU A 254 -8.52 -23.74 -13.53
N ASN A 255 -8.33 -22.46 -13.79
CA ASN A 255 -8.57 -21.85 -15.10
C ASN A 255 -7.33 -21.79 -16.00
N MET A 256 -6.16 -22.28 -15.57
CA MET A 256 -4.93 -22.27 -16.38
C MET A 256 -4.42 -23.66 -16.77
N LYS A 257 -5.34 -24.63 -16.97
CA LYS A 257 -5.03 -25.96 -17.54
C LYS A 257 -4.46 -25.86 -18.95
N GLU A 258 -4.98 -24.93 -19.73
CA GLU A 258 -4.37 -24.47 -20.98
C GLU A 258 -3.59 -23.17 -20.72
N PRO A 259 -2.56 -22.86 -21.54
CA PRO A 259 -1.79 -21.63 -21.37
C PRO A 259 -2.67 -20.37 -21.45
N ILE A 260 -2.63 -19.54 -20.40
CA ILE A 260 -3.37 -18.28 -20.36
C ILE A 260 -2.42 -17.07 -20.15
N THR A 261 -2.83 -15.91 -20.64
CA THR A 261 -2.13 -14.64 -20.36
C THR A 261 -2.59 -14.05 -19.03
N VAL A 262 -1.83 -13.08 -18.49
CA VAL A 262 -2.26 -12.30 -17.30
C VAL A 262 -3.63 -11.65 -17.56
N ASN A 263 -3.85 -11.07 -18.75
CA ASN A 263 -5.12 -10.44 -19.10
C ASN A 263 -6.28 -11.45 -19.09
N THR A 264 -6.06 -12.67 -19.59
CA THR A 264 -7.08 -13.74 -19.55
C THR A 264 -7.39 -14.13 -18.10
N ALA A 265 -6.38 -14.34 -17.26
CA ALA A 265 -6.54 -14.67 -15.85
C ALA A 265 -7.24 -13.52 -15.09
N CYS A 266 -6.89 -12.26 -15.38
CA CYS A 266 -7.55 -11.10 -14.80
C CYS A 266 -9.06 -11.06 -15.10
N ASN A 267 -9.46 -11.42 -16.32
CA ASN A 267 -10.88 -11.50 -16.69
C ASN A 267 -11.62 -12.69 -16.03
N VAL A 268 -10.92 -13.69 -15.53
CA VAL A 268 -11.51 -14.73 -14.67
C VAL A 268 -11.84 -14.15 -13.31
N LEU A 269 -10.85 -13.54 -12.65
CA LEU A 269 -10.96 -13.05 -11.27
C LEU A 269 -11.84 -11.80 -11.14
N PHE A 270 -11.84 -10.92 -12.14
CA PHE A 270 -12.44 -9.59 -12.05
C PHE A 270 -13.31 -9.29 -13.28
N LYS A 271 -14.46 -8.65 -13.07
CA LYS A 271 -15.41 -8.31 -14.15
C LYS A 271 -15.89 -6.88 -14.03
N ASN A 272 -16.18 -6.25 -15.18
CA ASN A 272 -16.80 -4.93 -15.27
C ASN A 272 -16.01 -3.79 -14.55
N LEU A 273 -14.69 -3.79 -14.73
CA LEU A 273 -13.80 -2.82 -14.13
C LEU A 273 -13.65 -1.55 -14.99
N SER A 274 -13.56 -0.40 -14.35
CA SER A 274 -13.04 0.84 -14.95
C SER A 274 -11.54 0.69 -15.29
N ILE A 275 -10.98 1.65 -16.04
CA ILE A 275 -9.52 1.67 -16.31
C ILE A 275 -8.73 1.73 -15.00
N HIS A 276 -9.13 2.62 -14.10
CA HIS A 276 -8.48 2.77 -12.79
C HIS A 276 -8.49 1.45 -11.98
N GLU A 277 -9.64 0.79 -11.86
CA GLU A 277 -9.75 -0.49 -11.16
C GLU A 277 -9.00 -1.62 -11.89
N SER A 278 -8.96 -1.60 -13.22
CA SER A 278 -8.25 -2.60 -14.02
C SER A 278 -6.74 -2.62 -13.75
N ARG A 279 -6.13 -1.48 -13.42
CA ARG A 279 -4.73 -1.39 -13.06
C ARG A 279 -4.41 -2.23 -11.82
N PHE A 280 -5.20 -2.07 -10.76
CA PHE A 280 -5.08 -2.86 -9.53
C PHE A 280 -5.35 -4.33 -9.77
N ALA A 281 -6.41 -4.66 -10.52
CA ALA A 281 -6.78 -6.03 -10.83
C ALA A 281 -5.71 -6.78 -11.63
N VAL A 282 -5.05 -6.13 -12.60
CA VAL A 282 -3.94 -6.72 -13.35
C VAL A 282 -2.75 -6.98 -12.45
N GLY A 283 -2.37 -6.02 -11.61
CA GLY A 283 -1.26 -6.17 -10.66
C GLY A 283 -1.52 -7.29 -9.65
N GLU A 284 -2.75 -7.36 -9.11
CA GLU A 284 -3.15 -8.42 -8.17
C GLU A 284 -3.17 -9.79 -8.84
N THR A 285 -3.71 -9.90 -10.05
CA THR A 285 -3.69 -11.14 -10.83
C THR A 285 -2.27 -11.63 -11.08
N LEU A 286 -1.38 -10.71 -11.47
CA LEU A 286 0.02 -11.03 -11.71
C LEU A 286 0.72 -11.49 -10.44
N ALA A 287 0.42 -10.85 -9.29
CA ALA A 287 0.95 -11.29 -7.99
C ALA A 287 0.56 -12.73 -7.65
N HIS A 288 -0.69 -13.14 -7.94
CA HIS A 288 -1.14 -14.53 -7.75
C HIS A 288 -0.45 -15.50 -8.71
N LEU A 289 -0.29 -15.14 -9.98
CA LEU A 289 0.42 -15.96 -10.97
C LEU A 289 1.91 -16.13 -10.63
N GLU A 290 2.58 -15.07 -10.20
CA GLU A 290 3.99 -15.13 -9.75
C GLU A 290 4.14 -15.94 -8.47
N TYR A 291 3.17 -15.91 -7.57
CA TYR A 291 3.15 -16.77 -6.38
C TYR A 291 3.08 -18.25 -6.77
N LEU A 292 2.14 -18.63 -7.67
CA LEU A 292 2.03 -20.00 -8.17
C LEU A 292 3.30 -20.46 -8.89
N TYR A 293 3.90 -19.59 -9.70
CA TYR A 293 5.14 -19.87 -10.40
C TYR A 293 6.32 -20.07 -9.44
N SER A 294 6.46 -19.19 -8.45
CA SER A 294 7.54 -19.27 -7.43
C SER A 294 7.43 -20.49 -6.52
N ASN A 295 6.24 -21.11 -6.44
CA ASN A 295 5.98 -22.32 -5.66
C ASN A 295 5.90 -23.58 -6.55
N ASP A 296 6.43 -23.55 -7.76
CA ASP A 296 6.49 -24.67 -8.70
C ASP A 296 5.11 -25.28 -9.04
N GLN A 297 4.03 -24.48 -8.93
CA GLN A 297 2.66 -24.93 -9.22
C GLN A 297 2.26 -24.64 -10.67
N CYS A 298 2.99 -23.80 -11.38
CA CYS A 298 2.76 -23.51 -12.78
C CYS A 298 4.05 -23.27 -13.54
N SER A 299 4.02 -23.46 -14.85
CA SER A 299 5.04 -23.02 -15.78
C SER A 299 4.79 -21.59 -16.24
N LYS A 300 5.86 -20.83 -16.47
CA LYS A 300 5.85 -19.46 -17.03
C LYS A 300 6.73 -19.43 -18.25
N PHE A 301 6.21 -18.98 -19.39
CA PHE A 301 6.97 -18.88 -20.64
C PHE A 301 6.46 -17.71 -21.50
N LYS A 302 7.25 -17.35 -22.53
CA LYS A 302 6.95 -16.20 -23.39
C LYS A 302 6.70 -16.65 -24.84
N ARG A 303 5.61 -16.17 -25.45
CA ARG A 303 5.34 -16.32 -26.88
C ARG A 303 5.05 -14.95 -27.48
N GLU A 304 5.72 -14.59 -28.55
CA GLU A 304 5.59 -13.29 -29.26
C GLU A 304 5.60 -12.07 -28.32
N GLY A 305 6.46 -12.11 -27.29
CA GLY A 305 6.57 -11.03 -26.34
C GLY A 305 5.57 -11.07 -25.15
N ILE A 306 4.57 -11.94 -25.17
CA ILE A 306 3.53 -12.05 -24.15
C ILE A 306 3.84 -13.20 -23.19
N TRP A 307 3.65 -12.97 -21.89
CA TRP A 307 3.77 -13.98 -20.84
C TRP A 307 2.53 -14.88 -20.77
N TYR A 308 2.78 -16.18 -20.70
CA TYR A 308 1.78 -17.24 -20.49
C TYR A 308 2.11 -18.02 -19.23
N TYR A 309 1.06 -18.44 -18.54
CA TYR A 309 1.12 -19.32 -17.38
C TYR A 309 0.25 -20.54 -17.64
N GLN A 310 0.71 -21.71 -17.14
CA GLN A 310 -0.01 -22.98 -17.30
C GLN A 310 0.23 -23.83 -16.06
N SER A 311 -0.84 -24.37 -15.46
CA SER A 311 -0.75 -25.31 -14.32
C SER A 311 0.05 -26.57 -14.70
N ILE A 312 0.77 -27.12 -13.73
CA ILE A 312 1.55 -28.34 -13.88
C ILE A 312 0.71 -29.54 -13.40
#